data_ce7d3a762486cf04e8f610670ab80b7e
#
_entry.id   ce7d3a762486cf04e8f610670ab80b7e
#
_cell.length_a   1.000
_cell.length_b   1.000
_cell.length_c   1.000
_cell.angle_alpha   90.00
_cell.angle_beta   90.00
_cell.angle_gamma   90.00
#
_symmetry.space_group_name_H-M   'P 1'
#
loop_
_entity.id
_entity.type
_entity.pdbx_description
1 polymer ?
#
loop_
_entity_poly.entity_id
_entity_poly.type
_entity_poly.pdbx_seq_one_letter_code
_entity_poly.pdbx_strand_id
1 'polypeptide(L)'
;RDYSLKGPDGGGTLYGLLGNGLHNLLLFTGGDPEDMELDELRKIHDAAAAEYGGVMAVHVIAGPRGVPEDFRHMSSVWNDGDLRMHKDFGAARASLYLIRPDGYVGFRNQPASRDDLEEYLAGIFR
;
A
#
# COMPACT_ATOMS: atom_id res chain seq x y z
N ARG A 1 9.05 11.54 8.45
CA ARG A 1 8.62 12.61 7.54
C ARG A 1 7.21 12.37 7.03
N ASP A 2 6.38 13.40 7.02
CA ASP A 2 5.02 13.29 6.55
C ASP A 2 4.89 13.66 5.06
N TYR A 3 3.80 13.22 4.44
CA TYR A 3 3.51 13.43 3.02
C TYR A 3 2.05 13.85 2.87
N SER A 4 1.81 14.83 2.02
CA SER A 4 0.47 15.22 1.61
C SER A 4 0.05 14.37 0.42
N LEU A 5 -1.12 13.75 0.52
CA LEU A 5 -1.65 12.84 -0.49
C LEU A 5 -3.04 13.26 -0.90
N LYS A 6 -3.41 13.01 -2.14
CA LYS A 6 -4.77 13.25 -2.64
C LYS A 6 -5.53 11.95 -2.70
N GLY A 7 -6.71 11.94 -2.09
CA GLY A 7 -7.58 10.78 -2.07
C GLY A 7 -8.92 11.06 -2.73
N PRO A 8 -9.83 10.07 -2.75
CA PRO A 8 -11.13 10.20 -3.41
C PRO A 8 -12.02 11.27 -2.79
N ASP A 9 -11.84 11.56 -1.50
CA ASP A 9 -12.64 12.54 -0.77
C ASP A 9 -11.84 13.77 -0.38
N GLY A 10 -10.75 14.04 -1.09
CA GLY A 10 -9.88 15.17 -0.83
C GLY A 10 -8.50 14.78 -0.36
N GLY A 11 -7.83 15.68 0.36
CA GLY A 11 -6.47 15.46 0.81
C GLY A 11 -6.37 14.73 2.14
N GLY A 12 -5.19 14.17 2.37
CA GLY A 12 -4.83 13.55 3.64
C GLY A 12 -3.32 13.53 3.78
N THR A 13 -2.84 12.99 4.88
CA THR A 13 -1.41 12.83 5.13
C THR A 13 -1.09 11.39 5.47
N LEU A 14 0.16 10.98 5.25
CA LEU A 14 0.60 9.64 5.62
C LEU A 14 0.39 9.40 7.12
N TYR A 15 0.78 10.33 7.98
CA TYR A 15 0.61 10.15 9.42
C TYR A 15 -0.88 10.02 9.80
N GLY A 16 -1.75 10.72 9.09
CA GLY A 16 -3.19 10.58 9.28
C GLY A 16 -3.67 9.17 8.92
N LEU A 17 -3.15 8.60 7.84
CA LEU A 17 -3.48 7.22 7.45
C LEU A 17 -2.99 6.19 8.47
N LEU A 18 -1.83 6.42 9.07
CA LEU A 18 -1.21 5.45 9.98
C LEU A 18 -1.74 5.54 11.41
N GLY A 19 -2.46 6.61 11.75
CA GLY A 19 -2.91 6.87 13.11
C GLY A 19 -4.17 6.13 13.53
N ASN A 20 -4.28 4.85 13.21
CA ASN A 20 -5.49 4.05 13.44
C ASN A 20 -5.30 2.90 14.45
N GLY A 21 -4.11 2.71 15.01
CA GLY A 21 -3.83 1.62 15.95
C GLY A 21 -3.70 0.24 15.32
N LEU A 22 -3.78 0.15 13.97
CA LEU A 22 -3.72 -1.11 13.23
C LEU A 22 -2.35 -1.28 12.58
N HIS A 23 -2.10 -2.45 12.05
CA HIS A 23 -1.08 -2.62 11.03
C HIS A 23 -1.55 -1.89 9.78
N ASN A 24 -0.64 -1.29 9.03
CA ASN A 24 -0.97 -0.59 7.79
C ASN A 24 -0.11 -1.12 6.64
N LEU A 25 -0.78 -1.68 5.65
CA LEU A 25 -0.10 -2.18 4.46
C LEU A 25 -0.16 -1.08 3.39
N LEU A 26 1.01 -0.63 2.97
CA LEU A 26 1.14 0.37 1.90
C LEU A 26 1.53 -0.35 0.62
N LEU A 27 0.73 -0.18 -0.42
CA LEU A 27 0.97 -0.77 -1.74
C LEU A 27 1.30 0.35 -2.71
N PHE A 28 2.55 0.42 -3.14
CA PHE A 28 3.02 1.43 -4.08
C PHE A 28 2.95 0.89 -5.50
N THR A 29 2.36 1.65 -6.42
CA THR A 29 2.28 1.22 -7.82
C THR A 29 3.61 1.30 -8.56
N GLY A 30 4.50 2.19 -8.12
CA GLY A 30 5.64 2.59 -8.94
C GLY A 30 5.24 3.72 -9.89
N GLY A 31 6.22 4.31 -10.56
CA GLY A 31 5.98 5.43 -11.48
C GLY A 31 5.41 5.00 -12.83
N ASP A 32 5.77 3.81 -13.28
CA ASP A 32 5.36 3.28 -14.59
C ASP A 32 5.08 1.77 -14.46
N PRO A 33 3.99 1.41 -13.77
CA PRO A 33 3.71 -0.01 -13.49
C PRO A 33 3.27 -0.76 -14.74
N GLU A 34 3.71 -2.02 -14.83
CA GLU A 34 3.20 -2.95 -15.82
C GLU A 34 1.86 -3.54 -15.35
N ASP A 35 1.06 -4.02 -16.28
CA ASP A 35 -0.25 -4.61 -15.97
C ASP A 35 -0.13 -5.78 -15.00
N MET A 36 0.90 -6.60 -15.14
CA MET A 36 1.16 -7.72 -14.22
C MET A 36 1.43 -7.25 -12.79
N GLU A 37 2.14 -6.14 -12.65
CA GLU A 37 2.43 -5.56 -11.33
C GLU A 37 1.16 -5.03 -10.68
N LEU A 38 0.33 -4.33 -11.45
CA LEU A 38 -0.96 -3.82 -10.96
C LEU A 38 -1.90 -4.96 -10.58
N ASP A 39 -1.92 -6.02 -11.35
CA ASP A 39 -2.73 -7.20 -11.07
C ASP A 39 -2.30 -7.87 -9.75
N GLU A 40 -1.01 -7.97 -9.54
CA GLU A 40 -0.48 -8.51 -8.27
C GLU A 40 -0.85 -7.64 -7.08
N LEU A 41 -0.75 -6.31 -7.22
CA LEU A 41 -1.15 -5.39 -6.14
C LEU A 41 -2.63 -5.52 -5.82
N ARG A 42 -3.49 -5.67 -6.83
CA ARG A 42 -4.92 -5.86 -6.61
C ARG A 42 -5.19 -7.15 -5.83
N LYS A 43 -4.52 -8.22 -6.20
CA LYS A 43 -4.65 -9.51 -5.50
C LYS A 43 -4.19 -9.40 -4.05
N ILE A 44 -3.08 -8.71 -3.81
CA ILE A 44 -2.58 -8.47 -2.46
C ILE A 44 -3.59 -7.67 -1.65
N HIS A 45 -4.11 -6.59 -2.21
CA HIS A 45 -5.10 -5.75 -1.54
C HIS A 45 -6.32 -6.56 -1.13
N ASP A 46 -6.90 -7.27 -2.08
CA ASP A 46 -8.15 -7.98 -1.86
C ASP A 46 -7.99 -9.12 -0.85
N ALA A 47 -6.89 -9.85 -0.93
CA ALA A 47 -6.60 -10.92 0.01
C ALA A 47 -6.38 -10.38 1.43
N ALA A 48 -5.60 -9.31 1.57
CA ALA A 48 -5.31 -8.72 2.88
C ALA A 48 -6.57 -8.12 3.50
N ALA A 49 -7.37 -7.40 2.71
CA ALA A 49 -8.61 -6.80 3.19
C ALA A 49 -9.61 -7.86 3.64
N ALA A 50 -9.72 -8.96 2.91
CA ALA A 50 -10.65 -10.05 3.24
C ALA A 50 -10.21 -10.82 4.48
N GLU A 51 -8.91 -11.08 4.62
CA GLU A 51 -8.38 -11.97 5.64
C GLU A 51 -7.99 -11.27 6.93
N TYR A 52 -7.50 -10.03 6.83
CA TYR A 52 -6.93 -9.29 7.95
C TYR A 52 -7.61 -7.95 8.22
N GLY A 53 -8.79 -7.69 7.63
CA GLY A 53 -9.45 -6.39 7.73
C GLY A 53 -9.74 -5.88 9.14
N GLY A 54 -9.80 -6.79 10.13
CA GLY A 54 -10.00 -6.40 11.52
C GLY A 54 -8.75 -5.89 12.22
N VAL A 55 -7.56 -6.20 11.69
CA VAL A 55 -6.27 -5.87 12.31
C VAL A 55 -5.34 -5.10 11.38
N MET A 56 -5.73 -4.92 10.13
CA MET A 56 -4.89 -4.31 9.11
C MET A 56 -5.70 -3.40 8.21
N ALA A 57 -5.20 -2.19 7.99
CA ALA A 57 -5.72 -1.29 6.97
C ALA A 57 -4.81 -1.39 5.74
N VAL A 58 -5.39 -1.36 4.53
CA VAL A 58 -4.64 -1.47 3.29
C VAL A 58 -4.81 -0.19 2.50
N HIS A 59 -3.69 0.40 2.10
CA HIS A 59 -3.65 1.66 1.37
C HIS A 59 -2.88 1.50 0.08
N VAL A 60 -3.44 1.99 -1.02
CA VAL A 60 -2.74 2.04 -2.31
C VAL A 60 -2.18 3.45 -2.49
N ILE A 61 -0.90 3.52 -2.77
CA ILE A 61 -0.20 4.79 -3.06
C ILE A 61 0.14 4.78 -4.55
N ALA A 62 -0.63 5.53 -5.32
CA ALA A 62 -0.51 5.55 -6.77
C ALA A 62 0.44 6.65 -7.24
N GLY A 63 1.20 6.35 -8.27
CA GLY A 63 1.99 7.34 -8.99
C GLY A 63 1.13 8.14 -9.97
N PRO A 64 1.76 8.93 -10.86
CA PRO A 64 1.03 9.85 -11.75
C PRO A 64 0.12 9.15 -12.76
N ARG A 65 0.34 7.88 -13.04
CA ARG A 65 -0.54 7.11 -13.94
C ARG A 65 -1.84 6.67 -13.28
N GLY A 66 -1.95 6.84 -11.95
CA GLY A 66 -3.14 6.43 -11.21
C GLY A 66 -3.27 4.92 -11.13
N VAL A 67 -4.52 4.46 -11.02
CA VAL A 67 -4.84 3.04 -10.89
C VAL A 67 -5.89 2.64 -11.91
N PRO A 68 -5.94 1.36 -12.33
CA PRO A 68 -6.95 0.90 -13.27
C PRO A 68 -8.33 0.78 -12.63
N GLU A 69 -9.32 0.60 -13.49
CA GLU A 69 -10.73 0.54 -13.14
C GLU A 69 -11.04 -0.53 -12.08
N ASP A 70 -10.34 -1.65 -12.12
CA ASP A 70 -10.57 -2.74 -11.17
C ASP A 70 -10.02 -2.49 -9.76
N PHE A 71 -9.51 -1.27 -9.51
CA PHE A 71 -9.17 -0.80 -8.16
C PHE A 71 -10.30 0.04 -7.54
N ARG A 72 -11.41 0.23 -8.24
CA ARG A 72 -12.52 1.09 -7.82
C ARG A 72 -13.15 0.76 -6.48
N HIS A 73 -13.19 -0.53 -6.14
CA HIS A 73 -13.78 -1.00 -4.89
C HIS A 73 -12.93 -0.67 -3.66
N MET A 74 -11.71 -0.24 -3.85
CA MET A 74 -10.78 0.02 -2.75
C MET A 74 -11.10 1.35 -2.09
N SER A 75 -11.19 1.36 -0.76
CA SER A 75 -11.57 2.55 0.00
C SER A 75 -10.42 3.52 0.26
N SER A 76 -9.18 3.07 0.12
CA SER A 76 -8.01 3.90 0.43
C SER A 76 -7.01 3.85 -0.72
N VAL A 77 -7.21 4.73 -1.70
CA VAL A 77 -6.31 4.92 -2.84
C VAL A 77 -5.89 6.38 -2.83
N TRP A 78 -4.59 6.62 -2.79
CA TRP A 78 -4.02 7.95 -2.62
C TRP A 78 -3.04 8.24 -3.73
N ASN A 79 -3.01 9.47 -4.19
CA ASN A 79 -2.17 9.89 -5.30
C ASN A 79 -0.89 10.57 -4.79
N ASP A 80 0.24 10.03 -5.21
CA ASP A 80 1.57 10.58 -5.00
C ASP A 80 2.09 11.04 -6.37
N GLY A 81 1.46 12.10 -6.90
CA GLY A 81 1.60 12.52 -8.29
C GLY A 81 3.01 12.96 -8.69
N ASP A 82 3.79 13.50 -7.76
CA ASP A 82 5.17 13.90 -8.00
C ASP A 82 6.18 12.82 -7.63
N LEU A 83 5.71 11.65 -7.21
CA LEU A 83 6.52 10.49 -6.82
C LEU A 83 7.45 10.75 -5.64
N ARG A 84 7.18 11.77 -4.85
CA ARG A 84 8.04 12.11 -3.72
C ARG A 84 8.08 11.00 -2.67
N MET A 85 6.92 10.49 -2.31
CA MET A 85 6.81 9.41 -1.35
C MET A 85 7.40 8.12 -1.94
N HIS A 86 7.09 7.80 -3.19
CA HIS A 86 7.70 6.67 -3.90
C HIS A 86 9.22 6.74 -3.84
N LYS A 87 9.78 7.90 -4.14
CA LYS A 87 11.22 8.09 -4.17
C LYS A 87 11.84 7.89 -2.78
N ASP A 88 11.24 8.50 -1.78
CA ASP A 88 11.78 8.43 -0.41
C ASP A 88 11.69 7.02 0.17
N PHE A 89 10.69 6.24 -0.23
CA PHE A 89 10.54 4.85 0.18
C PHE A 89 11.33 3.88 -0.70
N GLY A 90 11.97 4.37 -1.75
CA GLY A 90 12.69 3.49 -2.70
C GLY A 90 11.77 2.62 -3.54
N ALA A 91 10.53 3.05 -3.74
CA ALA A 91 9.51 2.29 -4.47
C ALA A 91 9.56 2.60 -5.97
N ALA A 92 10.66 2.27 -6.64
CA ALA A 92 10.82 2.49 -8.08
C ALA A 92 9.84 1.62 -8.89
N ARG A 93 9.54 0.44 -8.38
CA ARG A 93 8.59 -0.52 -8.97
C ARG A 93 7.44 -0.75 -7.99
N ALA A 94 6.46 -1.55 -8.40
CA ALA A 94 5.40 -2.00 -7.51
C ALA A 94 6.02 -2.61 -6.24
N SER A 95 5.65 -2.07 -5.09
CA SER A 95 6.31 -2.39 -3.83
C SER A 95 5.28 -2.43 -2.71
N LEU A 96 5.60 -3.14 -1.64
CA LEU A 96 4.79 -3.09 -0.44
C LEU A 96 5.63 -2.84 0.81
N TYR A 97 5.01 -2.15 1.76
CA TYR A 97 5.55 -1.90 3.09
C TYR A 97 4.48 -2.22 4.11
N LEU A 98 4.80 -3.04 5.08
CA LEU A 98 3.90 -3.27 6.22
C LEU A 98 4.41 -2.47 7.41
N ILE A 99 3.62 -1.50 7.84
CA ILE A 99 3.94 -0.63 8.97
C ILE A 99 3.22 -1.18 10.19
N ARG A 100 3.96 -1.44 11.26
CA ARG A 100 3.41 -1.94 12.51
C ARG A 100 2.67 -0.83 13.26
N PRO A 101 1.79 -1.18 14.22
CA PRO A 101 1.09 -0.16 15.02
C PRO A 101 2.02 0.82 15.74
N ASP A 102 3.27 0.41 16.02
CA ASP A 102 4.25 1.28 16.66
C ASP A 102 4.97 2.21 15.66
N GLY A 103 4.61 2.15 14.37
CA GLY A 103 5.17 3.00 13.33
C GLY A 103 6.41 2.46 12.64
N TYR A 104 6.95 1.33 13.08
CA TYR A 104 8.12 0.72 12.45
C TYR A 104 7.73 -0.18 11.30
N VAL A 105 8.63 -0.29 10.31
CA VAL A 105 8.44 -1.20 9.19
C VAL A 105 8.67 -2.63 9.66
N GLY A 106 7.63 -3.46 9.56
CA GLY A 106 7.72 -4.88 9.90
C GLY A 106 8.18 -5.72 8.71
N PHE A 107 7.81 -5.33 7.49
CA PHE A 107 8.15 -6.07 6.28
C PHE A 107 8.13 -5.13 5.08
N ARG A 108 9.02 -5.36 4.13
CA ARG A 108 9.04 -4.65 2.85
C ARG A 108 9.42 -5.62 1.74
N ASN A 109 8.88 -5.37 0.54
CA ASN A 109 9.07 -6.28 -0.58
C ASN A 109 8.98 -5.53 -1.91
N GLN A 110 9.98 -5.71 -2.76
CA GLN A 110 10.02 -5.15 -4.11
C GLN A 110 10.73 -6.12 -5.05
N PRO A 111 10.08 -6.57 -6.15
CA PRO A 111 8.69 -6.26 -6.49
C PRO A 111 7.71 -6.87 -5.49
N ALA A 112 6.52 -6.26 -5.40
CA ALA A 112 5.50 -6.73 -4.47
C ALA A 112 5.06 -8.16 -4.84
N SER A 113 5.07 -9.05 -3.87
CA SER A 113 4.74 -10.46 -4.05
C SER A 113 3.73 -10.91 -2.98
N ARG A 114 2.59 -11.39 -3.44
CA ARG A 114 1.56 -11.93 -2.56
C ARG A 114 2.09 -13.10 -1.73
N ASP A 115 2.83 -14.00 -2.37
CA ASP A 115 3.35 -15.20 -1.69
C ASP A 115 4.31 -14.83 -0.57
N ASP A 116 5.20 -13.89 -0.82
CA ASP A 116 6.15 -13.43 0.20
C ASP A 116 5.44 -12.76 1.38
N LEU A 117 4.43 -11.94 1.10
CA LEU A 117 3.65 -11.30 2.15
C LEU A 117 2.88 -12.33 2.98
N GLU A 118 2.22 -13.30 2.34
CA GLU A 118 1.45 -14.33 3.04
C GLU A 118 2.35 -15.16 3.96
N GLU A 119 3.55 -15.50 3.50
CA GLU A 119 4.51 -16.22 4.33
C GLU A 119 4.88 -15.42 5.58
N TYR A 120 5.14 -14.13 5.42
CA TYR A 120 5.46 -13.25 6.55
C TYR A 120 4.27 -13.15 7.53
N LEU A 121 3.07 -12.92 7.00
CA LEU A 121 1.87 -12.75 7.82
C LEU A 121 1.50 -14.01 8.59
N ALA A 122 1.72 -15.17 7.99
CA ALA A 122 1.49 -16.45 8.67
C ALA A 122 2.35 -16.59 9.93
N GLY A 123 3.52 -15.96 9.95
CA GLY A 123 4.41 -15.96 11.11
C GLY A 123 3.96 -15.08 12.27
N ILE A 124 3.19 -14.02 11.98
CA ILE A 124 2.79 -13.04 13.01
C ILE A 124 1.30 -13.07 13.38
N PHE A 125 0.45 -13.56 12.50
CA PHE A 125 -1.00 -13.61 12.73
C PHE A 125 -1.52 -15.05 12.82
N ARG A 126 -0.88 -15.87 13.53
CA ARG A 126 -1.31 -17.26 13.72
C ARG A 126 -2.46 -17.38 14.71
#